data_373a32d77ebb796ff94aa780a35c8f47
#
_entry.id   373a32d77ebb796ff94aa780a35c8f47
#
_cell.length_a   1.000
_cell.length_b   1.000
_cell.length_c   1.000
_cell.angle_alpha   90.00
_cell.angle_beta   90.00
_cell.angle_gamma   90.00
#
_symmetry.space_group_name_H-M   'P 1'
#
loop_
_entity.id
_entity.type
_entity.pdbx_description
1 polymer ?
#
loop_
_entity_poly.entity_id
_entity_poly.type
_entity_poly.pdbx_seq_one_letter_code
_entity_poly.pdbx_strand_id
1 'polypeptide(L)'
;MLKQVSFIFFLVFSCYKGAESQELKHLTNELQVNVGANRVWELYRHLGISRLTAEQLPNVIQNIQVLEGDGGVGTVLKLTFVPGNSSYTERFIVINDEKKVKVAKGLEGGCLAIGCSVQIVQFDIIEKRKDSCIIRSDIAYAVKKEFEANDPKPNIQLLAAAAQIAKRFLESSEK
;
A
#
# COMPACT_ATOMS: atom_id res chain seq x y z
N MET A 1 1.74 -21.24 20.97
CA MET A 1 2.76 -20.19 21.10
C MET A 1 2.44 -19.10 20.08
N LEU A 2 1.60 -18.15 20.48
CA LEU A 2 1.14 -17.04 19.65
C LEU A 2 1.43 -15.75 20.44
N LYS A 3 2.53 -15.08 20.16
CA LYS A 3 2.78 -13.69 20.61
C LYS A 3 4.09 -13.23 20.01
N GLN A 4 4.04 -12.49 18.91
CA GLN A 4 5.03 -11.43 18.55
C GLN A 4 4.77 -10.92 17.13
N VAL A 5 3.68 -10.20 16.90
CA VAL A 5 3.47 -9.46 15.64
C VAL A 5 3.11 -7.99 15.89
N SER A 6 3.09 -7.53 17.15
CA SER A 6 2.52 -6.21 17.48
C SER A 6 3.53 -5.07 17.71
N PHE A 7 4.82 -5.19 17.35
CA PHE A 7 5.83 -4.25 17.88
C PHE A 7 6.44 -3.25 16.89
N ILE A 8 6.11 -3.30 15.60
CA ILE A 8 6.79 -2.42 14.62
C ILE A 8 6.05 -1.09 14.37
N PHE A 9 4.77 -1.03 14.68
CA PHE A 9 3.97 0.19 14.48
C PHE A 9 4.32 1.34 15.45
N PHE A 10 5.03 1.04 16.55
CA PHE A 10 5.29 2.03 17.62
C PHE A 10 6.51 2.94 17.40
N LEU A 11 7.41 2.62 16.49
CA LEU A 11 8.68 3.36 16.38
C LEU A 11 8.64 4.60 15.47
N VAL A 12 7.61 4.76 14.64
CA VAL A 12 7.49 5.96 13.79
C VAL A 12 6.75 7.10 14.49
N PHE A 13 6.07 6.82 15.61
CA PHE A 13 5.19 7.79 16.29
C PHE A 13 5.88 8.65 17.36
N SER A 14 7.15 8.40 17.70
CA SER A 14 7.80 9.05 18.86
C SER A 14 8.28 10.49 18.61
N CYS A 15 8.09 11.08 17.43
CA CYS A 15 8.56 12.44 17.13
C CYS A 15 7.48 13.52 16.92
N TYR A 16 6.20 13.21 17.14
CA TYR A 16 5.15 14.23 17.08
C TYR A 16 4.66 14.60 18.49
N LYS A 17 5.44 15.41 19.20
CA LYS A 17 4.93 16.15 20.38
C LYS A 17 4.08 17.33 19.87
N GLY A 18 2.75 17.23 20.03
CA GLY A 18 1.87 18.40 19.89
C GLY A 18 0.58 18.27 19.06
N ALA A 19 0.26 17.08 18.51
CA ALA A 19 -1.06 16.87 17.90
C ALA A 19 -1.88 15.93 18.81
N GLU A 20 -3.16 16.27 19.06
CA GLU A 20 -4.12 15.29 19.54
C GLU A 20 -3.90 14.01 18.76
N SER A 21 -3.71 12.89 19.45
CA SER A 21 -3.47 11.59 18.80
C SER A 21 -4.75 11.20 18.05
N GLN A 22 -4.83 11.57 16.78
CA GLN A 22 -5.94 11.11 15.93
C GLN A 22 -5.89 9.59 15.85
N GLU A 23 -7.01 8.95 16.16
CA GLU A 23 -7.14 7.51 16.07
C GLU A 23 -6.97 7.07 14.59
N LEU A 24 -6.03 6.16 14.34
CA LEU A 24 -5.84 5.57 13.01
C LEU A 24 -6.87 4.44 12.81
N LYS A 25 -7.68 4.60 11.78
CA LYS A 25 -8.56 3.55 11.26
C LYS A 25 -7.78 2.71 10.24
N HIS A 26 -8.14 1.43 10.11
CA HIS A 26 -7.48 0.48 9.22
C HIS A 26 -8.48 -0.18 8.27
N LEU A 27 -8.03 -0.38 7.02
CA LEU A 27 -8.68 -1.23 6.04
C LEU A 27 -7.65 -2.24 5.57
N THR A 28 -7.93 -3.52 5.72
CA THR A 28 -6.97 -4.59 5.42
C THR A 28 -7.55 -5.57 4.40
N ASN A 29 -6.72 -6.00 3.47
CA ASN A 29 -6.98 -7.10 2.55
C ASN A 29 -5.85 -8.13 2.64
N GLU A 30 -6.20 -9.40 2.72
CA GLU A 30 -5.25 -10.51 2.70
C GLU A 30 -5.58 -11.48 1.56
N LEU A 31 -4.55 -11.90 0.84
CA LEU A 31 -4.67 -12.87 -0.24
C LEU A 31 -3.56 -13.90 -0.18
N GLN A 32 -3.93 -15.18 -0.11
CA GLN A 32 -2.96 -16.27 -0.22
C GLN A 32 -2.55 -16.49 -1.68
N VAL A 33 -1.23 -16.65 -1.87
CA VAL A 33 -0.58 -16.91 -3.16
C VAL A 33 0.27 -18.17 -3.03
N ASN A 34 0.20 -19.06 -4.04
CA ASN A 34 0.99 -20.30 -4.10
C ASN A 34 2.33 -20.04 -4.80
N VAL A 35 3.07 -19.08 -4.27
CA VAL A 35 4.40 -18.65 -4.74
C VAL A 35 5.21 -18.26 -3.51
N GLY A 36 6.51 -18.58 -3.51
CA GLY A 36 7.39 -18.25 -2.41
C GLY A 36 7.51 -16.74 -2.15
N ALA A 37 7.59 -16.34 -0.88
CA ALA A 37 7.56 -14.95 -0.43
C ALA A 37 8.64 -14.07 -1.09
N ASN A 38 9.84 -14.59 -1.34
CA ASN A 38 10.90 -13.83 -2.00
C ASN A 38 10.52 -13.37 -3.41
N ARG A 39 9.88 -14.24 -4.19
CA ARG A 39 9.47 -13.91 -5.55
C ARG A 39 8.34 -12.90 -5.59
N VAL A 40 7.39 -13.01 -4.65
CA VAL A 40 6.33 -12.01 -4.49
C VAL A 40 6.93 -10.67 -4.05
N TRP A 41 7.91 -10.70 -3.13
CA TRP A 41 8.60 -9.50 -2.65
C TRP A 41 9.34 -8.75 -3.78
N GLU A 42 10.01 -9.44 -4.69
CA GLU A 42 10.66 -8.79 -5.85
C GLU A 42 9.68 -7.98 -6.71
N LEU A 43 8.43 -8.40 -6.83
CA LEU A 43 7.39 -7.63 -7.52
C LEU A 43 6.96 -6.39 -6.71
N TYR A 44 6.90 -6.49 -5.36
CA TYR A 44 6.35 -5.44 -4.49
C TYR A 44 7.38 -4.41 -4.03
N ARG A 45 8.66 -4.82 -3.87
CA ARG A 45 9.68 -3.98 -3.23
C ARG A 45 9.91 -2.63 -3.91
N HIS A 46 9.78 -2.57 -5.24
CA HIS A 46 9.98 -1.37 -6.05
C HIS A 46 8.69 -0.94 -6.76
N LEU A 47 8.79 -0.64 -8.05
CA LEU A 47 7.69 -0.15 -8.88
C LEU A 47 6.92 -1.27 -9.61
N GLY A 48 7.35 -2.54 -9.48
CA GLY A 48 6.83 -3.65 -10.25
C GLY A 48 5.31 -3.81 -10.13
N ILE A 49 4.79 -3.89 -8.91
CA ILE A 49 3.35 -4.06 -8.69
C ILE A 49 2.55 -2.86 -9.20
N SER A 50 3.04 -1.63 -9.03
CA SER A 50 2.35 -0.43 -9.49
C SER A 50 2.22 -0.44 -11.02
N ARG A 51 3.33 -0.74 -11.74
CA ARG A 51 3.36 -0.82 -13.20
C ARG A 51 2.47 -1.94 -13.72
N LEU A 52 2.58 -3.14 -13.13
CA LEU A 52 1.75 -4.29 -13.51
C LEU A 52 0.27 -4.00 -13.29
N THR A 53 -0.10 -3.34 -12.18
CA THR A 53 -1.50 -2.99 -11.91
C THR A 53 -2.03 -1.98 -12.92
N ALA A 54 -1.26 -0.97 -13.31
CA ALA A 54 -1.67 0.00 -14.32
C ALA A 54 -1.84 -0.64 -15.71
N GLU A 55 -0.94 -1.54 -16.07
CA GLU A 55 -1.03 -2.29 -17.32
C GLU A 55 -2.29 -3.17 -17.38
N GLN A 56 -2.64 -3.82 -16.28
CA GLN A 56 -3.77 -4.75 -16.21
C GLN A 56 -5.12 -4.06 -15.96
N LEU A 57 -5.12 -2.80 -15.50
CA LEU A 57 -6.33 -2.02 -15.21
C LEU A 57 -6.33 -0.66 -15.94
N PRO A 58 -6.20 -0.61 -17.28
CA PRO A 58 -6.13 0.65 -18.02
C PRO A 58 -7.44 1.48 -17.92
N ASN A 59 -8.56 0.85 -17.60
CA ASN A 59 -9.85 1.51 -17.37
C ASN A 59 -9.99 2.10 -15.94
N VAL A 60 -9.00 1.88 -15.07
CA VAL A 60 -8.99 2.39 -13.69
C VAL A 60 -7.80 3.33 -13.48
N ILE A 61 -6.61 2.92 -13.94
CA ILE A 61 -5.37 3.70 -13.84
C ILE A 61 -4.98 4.16 -15.23
N GLN A 62 -5.08 5.46 -15.46
CA GLN A 62 -4.70 6.07 -16.74
C GLN A 62 -3.18 6.15 -16.90
N ASN A 63 -2.48 6.52 -15.82
CA ASN A 63 -1.03 6.75 -15.84
C ASN A 63 -0.40 6.56 -14.46
N ILE A 64 0.85 6.11 -14.46
CA ILE A 64 1.74 6.10 -13.31
C ILE A 64 2.99 6.90 -13.69
N GLN A 65 3.31 7.92 -12.90
CA GLN A 65 4.46 8.79 -13.09
C GLN A 65 5.35 8.77 -11.86
N VAL A 66 6.63 8.48 -12.05
CA VAL A 66 7.66 8.67 -11.02
C VAL A 66 8.08 10.14 -11.08
N LEU A 67 7.78 10.88 -10.01
CA LEU A 67 8.12 12.29 -9.88
C LEU A 67 9.53 12.47 -9.30
N GLU A 68 9.92 11.60 -8.35
CA GLU A 68 11.23 11.59 -7.69
C GLU A 68 11.66 10.15 -7.44
N GLY A 69 12.97 9.89 -7.49
CA GLY A 69 13.55 8.59 -7.13
C GLY A 69 13.50 7.54 -8.24
N ASP A 70 13.81 6.31 -7.88
CA ASP A 70 14.02 5.17 -8.80
C ASP A 70 13.24 3.90 -8.42
N GLY A 71 12.39 3.98 -7.39
CA GLY A 71 11.66 2.85 -6.83
C GLY A 71 12.11 2.46 -5.42
N GLY A 72 13.21 3.04 -4.91
CA GLY A 72 13.68 2.89 -3.54
C GLY A 72 12.95 3.80 -2.55
N VAL A 73 13.44 3.82 -1.29
CA VAL A 73 12.93 4.76 -0.26
C VAL A 73 13.15 6.20 -0.75
N GLY A 74 12.15 7.06 -0.53
CA GLY A 74 12.12 8.44 -1.02
C GLY A 74 11.43 8.63 -2.37
N THR A 75 11.20 7.55 -3.14
CA THR A 75 10.48 7.64 -4.41
C THR A 75 9.12 8.28 -4.24
N VAL A 76 8.79 9.26 -5.08
CA VAL A 76 7.46 9.87 -5.17
C VAL A 76 6.78 9.36 -6.43
N LEU A 77 5.62 8.74 -6.25
CA LEU A 77 4.81 8.15 -7.30
C LEU A 77 3.47 8.88 -7.39
N LYS A 78 3.08 9.26 -8.61
CA LYS A 78 1.74 9.80 -8.90
C LYS A 78 0.96 8.83 -9.74
N LEU A 79 -0.23 8.46 -9.27
CA LEU A 79 -1.22 7.68 -10.01
C LEU A 79 -2.33 8.63 -10.47
N THR A 80 -2.73 8.51 -11.75
CA THR A 80 -3.89 9.22 -12.31
C THR A 80 -4.96 8.20 -12.65
N PHE A 81 -6.21 8.47 -12.24
CA PHE A 81 -7.32 7.53 -12.37
C PHE A 81 -8.30 7.93 -13.48
N VAL A 82 -9.05 6.93 -13.98
CA VAL A 82 -10.14 7.08 -14.93
C VAL A 82 -11.46 6.71 -14.19
N PRO A 83 -12.56 7.40 -14.48
CA PRO A 83 -12.73 8.66 -15.20
C PRO A 83 -12.40 9.88 -14.33
N GLY A 84 -12.19 11.03 -14.97
CA GLY A 84 -12.20 12.32 -14.27
C GLY A 84 -10.85 12.86 -13.81
N ASN A 85 -9.73 12.23 -14.15
CA ASN A 85 -8.36 12.71 -13.85
C ASN A 85 -8.07 12.94 -12.36
N SER A 86 -8.80 12.29 -11.46
CA SER A 86 -8.41 12.27 -10.05
C SER A 86 -7.03 11.63 -9.89
N SER A 87 -6.26 12.07 -8.92
CA SER A 87 -4.92 11.54 -8.71
C SER A 87 -4.66 11.22 -7.25
N TYR A 88 -3.65 10.38 -7.04
CA TYR A 88 -3.08 10.07 -5.75
C TYR A 88 -1.56 10.10 -5.86
N THR A 89 -0.92 10.86 -4.98
CA THR A 89 0.54 10.96 -4.92
C THR A 89 1.00 10.41 -3.58
N GLU A 90 2.01 9.54 -3.62
CA GLU A 90 2.57 8.91 -2.43
C GLU A 90 4.09 8.94 -2.45
N ARG A 91 4.71 8.86 -1.26
CA ARG A 91 6.14 8.69 -1.07
C ARG A 91 6.44 7.37 -0.39
N PHE A 92 7.36 6.59 -0.93
CA PHE A 92 7.87 5.39 -0.27
C PHE A 92 8.74 5.79 0.92
N ILE A 93 8.31 5.42 2.13
CA ILE A 93 8.98 5.80 3.38
C ILE A 93 9.70 4.64 4.05
N VAL A 94 9.31 3.40 3.76
CA VAL A 94 9.97 2.20 4.24
C VAL A 94 10.01 1.16 3.12
N ILE A 95 11.17 0.53 2.92
CA ILE A 95 11.35 -0.71 2.17
C ILE A 95 12.28 -1.57 3.02
N ASN A 96 11.77 -2.65 3.57
CA ASN A 96 12.52 -3.57 4.44
C ASN A 96 12.56 -4.96 3.79
N ASP A 97 13.70 -5.32 3.21
CA ASP A 97 13.89 -6.57 2.49
C ASP A 97 13.85 -7.80 3.39
N GLU A 98 14.36 -7.68 4.63
CA GLU A 98 14.35 -8.78 5.59
C GLU A 98 12.93 -9.15 6.02
N LYS A 99 12.12 -8.15 6.34
CA LYS A 99 10.73 -8.31 6.78
C LYS A 99 9.74 -8.37 5.62
N LYS A 100 10.19 -8.05 4.40
CA LYS A 100 9.35 -7.92 3.20
C LYS A 100 8.18 -6.97 3.42
N VAL A 101 8.50 -5.78 3.93
CA VAL A 101 7.52 -4.72 4.24
C VAL A 101 7.83 -3.49 3.42
N LYS A 102 6.82 -2.94 2.76
CA LYS A 102 6.87 -1.65 2.07
C LYS A 102 5.80 -0.73 2.62
N VAL A 103 6.17 0.51 2.93
CA VAL A 103 5.24 1.54 3.41
C VAL A 103 5.34 2.77 2.52
N ALA A 104 4.19 3.27 2.08
CA ALA A 104 4.05 4.51 1.34
C ALA A 104 3.14 5.48 2.10
N LYS A 105 3.55 6.74 2.20
CA LYS A 105 2.75 7.82 2.78
C LYS A 105 2.09 8.63 1.68
N GLY A 106 0.77 8.80 1.74
CA GLY A 106 0.03 9.71 0.89
C GLY A 106 0.49 11.15 1.10
N LEU A 107 0.72 11.85 0.01
CA LEU A 107 1.09 13.27 -0.02
C LEU A 107 -0.07 14.13 -0.49
N GLU A 108 -0.82 13.65 -1.51
CA GLU A 108 -1.91 14.39 -2.15
C GLU A 108 -2.93 13.44 -2.76
N GLY A 109 -4.18 13.88 -2.88
CA GLY A 109 -5.25 13.11 -3.51
C GLY A 109 -5.78 11.96 -2.65
N GLY A 110 -6.47 11.00 -3.26
CA GLY A 110 -7.06 9.88 -2.54
C GLY A 110 -7.96 10.34 -1.39
N CYS A 111 -7.85 9.69 -0.22
CA CYS A 111 -8.62 10.06 0.97
C CYS A 111 -8.27 11.48 1.49
N LEU A 112 -7.03 11.95 1.25
CA LEU A 112 -6.61 13.28 1.68
C LEU A 112 -7.43 14.39 1.02
N ALA A 113 -7.86 14.18 -0.24
CA ALA A 113 -8.70 15.13 -0.99
C ALA A 113 -10.15 15.18 -0.49
N ILE A 114 -10.61 14.19 0.26
CA ILE A 114 -12.01 14.07 0.71
C ILE A 114 -12.17 14.18 2.23
N GLY A 115 -11.11 14.52 2.96
CA GLY A 115 -11.21 14.82 4.40
C GLY A 115 -10.33 13.97 5.32
N CYS A 116 -9.44 13.13 4.80
CA CYS A 116 -8.42 12.51 5.64
C CYS A 116 -7.28 13.49 5.94
N SER A 117 -6.68 13.37 7.12
CA SER A 117 -5.46 14.07 7.52
C SER A 117 -4.20 13.24 7.26
N VAL A 118 -4.36 11.91 7.25
CA VAL A 118 -3.30 10.93 7.02
C VAL A 118 -3.84 9.80 6.15
N GLN A 119 -3.01 9.31 5.22
CA GLN A 119 -3.20 8.05 4.51
C GLN A 119 -1.85 7.37 4.36
N ILE A 120 -1.74 6.14 4.84
CA ILE A 120 -0.53 5.30 4.75
C ILE A 120 -0.95 3.98 4.14
N VAL A 121 -0.22 3.54 3.13
CA VAL A 121 -0.39 2.23 2.50
C VAL A 121 0.78 1.35 2.92
N GLN A 122 0.48 0.15 3.41
CA GLN A 122 1.49 -0.84 3.76
C GLN A 122 1.22 -2.16 3.03
N PHE A 123 2.31 -2.76 2.58
CA PHE A 123 2.32 -4.12 2.04
C PHE A 123 3.25 -4.98 2.88
N ASP A 124 2.73 -6.14 3.32
CA ASP A 124 3.50 -7.18 4.00
C ASP A 124 3.42 -8.47 3.18
N ILE A 125 4.57 -9.04 2.84
CA ILE A 125 4.62 -10.36 2.20
C ILE A 125 5.00 -11.39 3.26
N ILE A 126 3.99 -12.12 3.75
CA ILE A 126 4.09 -13.00 4.91
C ILE A 126 4.30 -14.44 4.44
N GLU A 127 5.49 -14.97 4.66
CA GLU A 127 5.80 -16.37 4.34
C GLU A 127 4.92 -17.33 5.15
N LYS A 128 4.32 -18.31 4.49
CA LYS A 128 3.58 -19.42 5.10
C LYS A 128 4.32 -20.73 4.97
N ARG A 129 4.83 -21.02 3.79
CA ARG A 129 5.67 -22.17 3.44
C ARG A 129 6.66 -21.71 2.37
N LYS A 130 7.61 -22.58 2.02
CA LYS A 130 8.63 -22.30 0.99
C LYS A 130 8.02 -21.85 -0.35
N ASP A 131 6.85 -22.37 -0.69
CA ASP A 131 6.14 -22.21 -1.95
C ASP A 131 4.83 -21.40 -1.82
N SER A 132 4.56 -20.80 -0.67
CA SER A 132 3.34 -20.01 -0.48
C SER A 132 3.50 -18.88 0.54
N CYS A 133 2.79 -17.79 0.29
CA CYS A 133 2.77 -16.63 1.17
C CYS A 133 1.38 -15.97 1.20
N ILE A 134 1.23 -14.97 2.08
CA ILE A 134 0.09 -14.06 2.09
C ILE A 134 0.59 -12.68 1.65
N ILE A 135 -0.10 -12.07 0.69
CA ILE A 135 -0.02 -10.64 0.41
C ILE A 135 -1.04 -9.96 1.33
N ARG A 136 -0.54 -9.19 2.30
CA ARG A 136 -1.38 -8.30 3.11
C ARG A 136 -1.19 -6.87 2.62
N SER A 137 -2.30 -6.22 2.32
CA SER A 137 -2.36 -4.80 1.98
C SER A 137 -3.18 -4.09 3.05
N ASP A 138 -2.62 -3.05 3.67
CA ASP A 138 -3.27 -2.26 4.70
C ASP A 138 -3.27 -0.78 4.33
N ILE A 139 -4.39 -0.10 4.61
CA ILE A 139 -4.49 1.35 4.55
C ILE A 139 -4.80 1.84 5.96
N ALA A 140 -3.82 2.51 6.58
CA ALA A 140 -4.04 3.26 7.80
C ALA A 140 -4.39 4.71 7.45
N TYR A 141 -5.47 5.25 8.02
CA TYR A 141 -5.90 6.61 7.75
C TYR A 141 -6.50 7.28 9.00
N ALA A 142 -6.40 8.59 9.05
CA ALA A 142 -7.08 9.42 10.04
C ALA A 142 -7.96 10.45 9.33
N VAL A 143 -9.10 10.77 9.93
CA VAL A 143 -10.08 11.71 9.40
C VAL A 143 -9.93 13.05 10.11
N LYS A 144 -9.93 14.16 9.38
CA LYS A 144 -9.95 15.50 9.96
C LYS A 144 -11.24 15.69 10.74
N LYS A 145 -11.16 16.39 11.87
CA LYS A 145 -12.28 16.59 12.81
C LYS A 145 -13.55 17.14 12.14
N GLU A 146 -13.39 18.08 11.22
CA GLU A 146 -14.49 18.70 10.48
C GLU A 146 -15.17 17.76 9.47
N PHE A 147 -14.55 16.61 9.15
CA PHE A 147 -15.08 15.60 8.22
C PHE A 147 -15.53 14.30 8.92
N GLU A 148 -15.42 14.18 10.23
CA GLU A 148 -15.77 12.96 10.98
C GLU A 148 -17.21 12.50 10.73
N ALA A 149 -18.16 13.45 10.61
CA ALA A 149 -19.55 13.15 10.33
C ALA A 149 -19.79 12.49 8.96
N ASN A 150 -18.89 12.74 7.99
CA ASN A 150 -18.97 12.19 6.64
C ASN A 150 -18.23 10.86 6.51
N ASP A 151 -17.42 10.48 7.50
CA ASP A 151 -16.59 9.26 7.57
C ASP A 151 -15.92 8.91 6.24
N PRO A 152 -15.10 9.82 5.67
CA PRO A 152 -14.42 9.56 4.42
C PRO A 152 -13.49 8.37 4.55
N LYS A 153 -13.53 7.47 3.55
CA LYS A 153 -12.73 6.22 3.57
C LYS A 153 -11.90 6.11 2.30
N PRO A 154 -10.64 5.69 2.42
CA PRO A 154 -9.87 5.29 1.26
C PRO A 154 -10.45 4.03 0.61
N ASN A 155 -10.12 3.80 -0.66
CA ASN A 155 -10.60 2.63 -1.40
C ASN A 155 -9.58 1.49 -1.33
N ILE A 156 -9.85 0.46 -0.51
CA ILE A 156 -9.02 -0.74 -0.40
C ILE A 156 -9.13 -1.67 -1.63
N GLN A 157 -10.19 -1.54 -2.45
CA GLN A 157 -10.46 -2.44 -3.56
C GLN A 157 -9.38 -2.39 -4.64
N LEU A 158 -8.72 -1.23 -4.83
CA LEU A 158 -7.60 -1.13 -5.75
C LEU A 158 -6.42 -2.00 -5.31
N LEU A 159 -6.11 -2.01 -4.01
CA LEU A 159 -5.04 -2.85 -3.45
C LEU A 159 -5.41 -4.34 -3.50
N ALA A 160 -6.67 -4.68 -3.26
CA ALA A 160 -7.17 -6.04 -3.42
C ALA A 160 -7.06 -6.52 -4.88
N ALA A 161 -7.41 -5.66 -5.85
CA ALA A 161 -7.25 -5.95 -7.27
C ALA A 161 -5.78 -6.13 -7.65
N ALA A 162 -4.88 -5.27 -7.16
CA ALA A 162 -3.44 -5.40 -7.36
C ALA A 162 -2.90 -6.74 -6.84
N ALA A 163 -3.35 -7.17 -5.65
CA ALA A 163 -2.97 -8.48 -5.09
C ALA A 163 -3.46 -9.64 -5.97
N GLN A 164 -4.68 -9.58 -6.51
CA GLN A 164 -5.20 -10.58 -7.45
C GLN A 164 -4.43 -10.61 -8.77
N ILE A 165 -4.02 -9.45 -9.28
CA ILE A 165 -3.17 -9.33 -10.48
C ILE A 165 -1.81 -9.96 -10.22
N ALA A 166 -1.17 -9.63 -9.08
CA ALA A 166 0.11 -10.21 -8.68
C ALA A 166 0.02 -11.74 -8.60
N LYS A 167 -1.04 -12.26 -7.96
CA LYS A 167 -1.29 -13.70 -7.87
C LYS A 167 -1.35 -14.35 -9.25
N ARG A 168 -2.20 -13.87 -10.15
CA ARG A 168 -2.34 -14.43 -11.50
C ARG A 168 -1.02 -14.38 -12.28
N PHE A 169 -0.32 -13.24 -12.24
CA PHE A 169 0.94 -13.05 -12.93
C PHE A 169 2.03 -14.02 -12.45
N LEU A 170 2.18 -14.16 -11.13
CA LEU A 170 3.23 -14.99 -10.54
C LEU A 170 2.92 -16.48 -10.64
N GLU A 171 1.67 -16.91 -10.41
CA GLU A 171 1.28 -18.32 -10.50
C GLU A 171 1.27 -18.83 -11.95
N SER A 172 1.04 -17.95 -12.96
CA SER A 172 1.11 -18.35 -14.37
C SER A 172 2.54 -18.56 -14.88
N SER A 173 3.51 -17.92 -14.24
CA SER A 173 4.94 -18.01 -14.61
C SER A 173 5.66 -19.24 -14.02
N GLU A 174 4.96 -20.08 -13.27
CA GLU A 174 5.48 -21.34 -12.69
C GLU A 174 5.09 -22.58 -13.49
N LYS A 175 4.32 -22.40 -14.57
CA LYS A 175 3.96 -23.47 -15.53
C LYS A 175 4.93 -23.46 -16.70
#